data_8c09622d5853c2ba3a4c14fe81baf48c
#
_entry.id   8c09622d5853c2ba3a4c14fe81baf48c
#
_cell.length_a   1.000
_cell.length_b   1.000
_cell.length_c   1.000
_cell.angle_alpha   90.00
_cell.angle_beta   90.00
_cell.angle_gamma   90.00
#
_symmetry.space_group_name_H-M   'P 1'
#
loop_
_entity.id
_entity.type
_entity.pdbx_description
1 polymer ?
#
loop_
_entity_poly.entity_id
_entity_poly.type
_entity_poly.pdbx_seq_one_letter_code
_entity_poly.pdbx_strand_id
1 'polypeptide(L)'
;GRSKDSEVQHKLARTLLRTLTNLGPCFIKVGQALSTRPDLIRRDWLDELTKLQDDLPSFDHAIALQTVETELGAPVEQLFEEFPNVPVAAASLGQVYKARLHGQHWVAVKVQRPNLAFILRRDMVLIRTLGVLGAPFLPLNLGFGLGEIIDEFGRSLFEEIDYYCEADNAERFSALFADNPAVT
;
A
#
# COMPACT_ATOMS: atom_id res chain seq x y z
N GLY A 1 -5.99 1.02 38.47
CA GLY A 1 -4.69 1.01 37.74
C GLY A 1 -4.85 0.52 36.31
N ARG A 2 -5.32 -0.70 36.06
CA ARG A 2 -5.42 -1.32 34.70
C ARG A 2 -6.28 -0.55 33.69
N SER A 3 -7.40 0.04 34.12
CA SER A 3 -8.31 0.79 33.21
C SER A 3 -7.69 2.09 32.68
N LYS A 4 -6.98 2.86 33.53
CA LYS A 4 -6.31 4.09 33.10
C LYS A 4 -5.12 3.81 32.20
N ASP A 5 -4.42 2.71 32.42
CA ASP A 5 -3.27 2.33 31.61
C ASP A 5 -3.71 1.91 30.18
N SER A 6 -4.81 1.16 30.08
CA SER A 6 -5.42 0.81 28.80
C SER A 6 -5.89 2.04 28.01
N GLU A 7 -6.51 3.02 28.67
CA GLU A 7 -7.00 4.24 28.01
C GLU A 7 -5.84 5.10 27.46
N VAL A 8 -4.74 5.18 28.20
CA VAL A 8 -3.53 5.88 27.75
C VAL A 8 -2.92 5.16 26.54
N GLN A 9 -2.85 3.83 26.55
CA GLN A 9 -2.31 3.05 25.45
C GLN A 9 -3.16 3.20 24.17
N HIS A 10 -4.49 3.15 24.26
CA HIS A 10 -5.37 3.43 23.14
C HIS A 10 -5.20 4.85 22.57
N LYS A 11 -5.01 5.85 23.41
CA LYS A 11 -4.75 7.22 22.98
C LYS A 11 -3.42 7.33 22.21
N LEU A 12 -2.38 6.68 22.70
CA LEU A 12 -1.07 6.62 22.04
C LEU A 12 -1.17 5.91 20.70
N ALA A 13 -1.86 4.76 20.64
CA ALA A 13 -2.06 4.00 19.40
C ALA A 13 -2.83 4.81 18.34
N ARG A 14 -3.88 5.56 18.74
CA ARG A 14 -4.58 6.48 17.83
C ARG A 14 -3.70 7.64 17.35
N THR A 15 -2.83 8.13 18.20
CA THR A 15 -1.88 9.18 17.82
C THR A 15 -0.89 8.63 16.80
N LEU A 16 -0.37 7.42 17.02
CA LEU A 16 0.50 6.73 16.07
C LEU A 16 -0.22 6.53 14.72
N LEU A 17 -1.44 6.00 14.74
CA LEU A 17 -2.28 5.81 13.55
C LEU A 17 -2.35 7.09 12.71
N ARG A 18 -2.73 8.22 13.35
CA ARG A 18 -2.82 9.52 12.67
C ARG A 18 -1.47 9.98 12.14
N THR A 19 -0.41 9.78 12.89
CA THR A 19 0.94 10.14 12.46
C THR A 19 1.36 9.35 11.24
N LEU A 20 1.18 8.03 11.23
CA LEU A 20 1.48 7.18 10.08
C LEU A 20 0.68 7.59 8.84
N THR A 21 -0.63 7.87 9.01
CA THR A 21 -1.49 8.34 7.92
C THR A 21 -1.01 9.67 7.35
N ASN A 22 -0.61 10.62 8.20
CA ASN A 22 -0.14 11.94 7.77
C ASN A 22 1.26 11.89 7.12
N LEU A 23 2.09 10.93 7.49
CA LEU A 23 3.42 10.73 6.90
C LEU A 23 3.36 10.15 5.48
N GLY A 24 2.28 9.47 5.13
CA GLY A 24 2.02 9.04 3.75
C GLY A 24 2.17 7.55 3.49
N PRO A 25 2.19 7.15 2.20
CA PRO A 25 2.01 5.77 1.77
C PRO A 25 2.96 4.75 2.39
N CYS A 26 4.24 5.08 2.48
CA CYS A 26 5.26 4.21 3.07
C CYS A 26 4.96 3.88 4.52
N PHE A 27 4.65 4.90 5.31
CA PHE A 27 4.37 4.75 6.74
C PHE A 27 3.04 4.04 7.01
N ILE A 28 2.05 4.22 6.15
CA ILE A 28 0.80 3.45 6.19
C ILE A 28 1.09 1.97 5.99
N LYS A 29 1.89 1.61 4.98
CA LYS A 29 2.30 0.23 4.72
C LYS A 29 3.12 -0.36 5.89
N VAL A 30 4.00 0.42 6.51
CA VAL A 30 4.68 0.00 7.77
C VAL A 30 3.65 -0.32 8.86
N GLY A 31 2.67 0.55 9.07
CA GLY A 31 1.62 0.32 10.07
C GLY A 31 0.76 -0.90 9.76
N GLN A 32 0.43 -1.15 8.49
CA GLN A 32 -0.28 -2.35 8.04
C GLN A 32 0.55 -3.61 8.29
N ALA A 33 1.84 -3.61 7.93
CA ALA A 33 2.74 -4.74 8.20
C ALA A 33 2.86 -5.02 9.71
N LEU A 34 2.95 -3.99 10.53
CA LEU A 34 2.99 -4.12 11.98
C LEU A 34 1.66 -4.64 12.56
N SER A 35 0.52 -4.32 11.95
CA SER A 35 -0.80 -4.78 12.41
C SER A 35 -0.99 -6.29 12.31
N THR A 36 -0.19 -6.97 11.47
CA THR A 36 -0.18 -8.43 11.30
C THR A 36 0.84 -9.15 12.19
N ARG A 37 1.57 -8.43 13.04
CA ARG A 37 2.69 -8.93 13.83
C ARG A 37 2.40 -8.85 15.34
N PRO A 38 1.57 -9.77 15.89
CA PRO A 38 1.27 -9.81 17.33
C PRO A 38 2.48 -10.18 18.20
N ASP A 39 3.55 -10.69 17.60
CA ASP A 39 4.85 -10.93 18.22
C ASP A 39 5.65 -9.65 18.50
N LEU A 40 5.42 -8.58 17.72
CA LEU A 40 6.12 -7.31 17.85
C LEU A 40 5.32 -6.23 18.56
N ILE A 41 4.01 -6.26 18.41
CA ILE A 41 3.11 -5.18 18.83
C ILE A 41 2.08 -5.71 19.83
N ARG A 42 1.81 -4.93 20.88
CA ARG A 42 0.78 -5.23 21.87
C ARG A 42 -0.62 -5.25 21.24
N ARG A 43 -1.51 -6.10 21.73
CA ARG A 43 -2.88 -6.26 21.21
C ARG A 43 -3.65 -4.94 21.14
N ASP A 44 -3.56 -4.10 22.15
CA ASP A 44 -4.24 -2.79 22.20
C ASP A 44 -3.85 -1.88 21.02
N TRP A 45 -2.63 -2.03 20.51
CA TRP A 45 -2.10 -1.29 19.37
C TRP A 45 -2.46 -1.97 18.04
N LEU A 46 -2.49 -3.30 18.00
CA LEU A 46 -2.91 -4.04 16.81
C LEU A 46 -4.34 -3.66 16.41
N ASP A 47 -5.26 -3.59 17.38
CA ASP A 47 -6.66 -3.22 17.14
C ASP A 47 -6.81 -1.82 16.55
N GLU A 48 -5.94 -0.88 16.90
CA GLU A 48 -5.94 0.45 16.29
C GLU A 48 -5.22 0.47 14.93
N LEU A 49 -4.09 -0.22 14.78
CA LEU A 49 -3.34 -0.28 13.52
C LEU A 49 -4.08 -1.05 12.41
N THR A 50 -4.93 -2.01 12.77
CA THR A 50 -5.80 -2.70 11.81
C THR A 50 -6.77 -1.74 11.10
N LYS A 51 -7.02 -0.56 11.67
CA LYS A 51 -7.83 0.51 11.06
C LYS A 51 -7.08 1.30 9.98
N LEU A 52 -5.78 1.04 9.77
CA LEU A 52 -5.02 1.51 8.60
C LEU A 52 -5.52 0.77 7.36
N GLN A 53 -6.77 0.99 7.01
CA GLN A 53 -7.34 0.46 5.78
C GLN A 53 -6.81 1.26 4.59
N ASP A 54 -6.82 0.62 3.42
CA ASP A 54 -6.44 1.23 2.16
C ASP A 54 -7.51 2.22 1.63
N ASP A 55 -8.24 2.90 2.53
CA ASP A 55 -9.25 3.89 2.19
C ASP A 55 -8.68 5.30 2.37
N LEU A 56 -7.77 5.66 1.46
CA LEU A 56 -7.21 7.00 1.40
C LEU A 56 -7.97 7.84 0.37
N PRO A 57 -7.97 9.18 0.54
CA PRO A 57 -8.51 10.08 -0.48
C PRO A 57 -7.88 9.80 -1.85
N SER A 58 -8.71 9.79 -2.89
CA SER A 58 -8.23 9.74 -4.26
C SER A 58 -7.34 10.95 -4.55
N PHE A 59 -6.32 10.75 -5.37
CA PHE A 59 -5.57 11.87 -5.94
C PHE A 59 -6.29 12.44 -7.17
N ASP A 60 -5.83 13.59 -7.62
CA ASP A 60 -6.46 14.35 -8.70
C ASP A 60 -6.69 13.49 -9.96
N HIS A 61 -7.92 13.55 -10.49
CA HIS A 61 -8.32 12.80 -11.67
C HIS A 61 -7.52 13.18 -12.92
N ALA A 62 -7.21 14.46 -13.11
CA ALA A 62 -6.42 14.90 -14.26
C ALA A 62 -5.02 14.29 -14.24
N ILE A 63 -4.42 14.14 -13.06
CA ILE A 63 -3.13 13.46 -12.89
C ILE A 63 -3.26 11.97 -13.22
N ALA A 64 -4.38 11.34 -12.82
CA ALA A 64 -4.62 9.94 -13.16
C ALA A 64 -4.74 9.71 -14.67
N LEU A 65 -5.51 10.56 -15.36
CA LEU A 65 -5.63 10.53 -16.83
C LEU A 65 -4.27 10.70 -17.51
N GLN A 66 -3.52 11.73 -17.11
CA GLN A 66 -2.19 11.97 -17.66
C GLN A 66 -1.25 10.78 -17.47
N THR A 67 -1.34 10.10 -16.32
CA THR A 67 -0.55 8.89 -16.05
C THR A 67 -0.95 7.78 -17.02
N VAL A 68 -2.26 7.51 -17.19
CA VAL A 68 -2.77 6.49 -18.11
C VAL A 68 -2.33 6.76 -19.53
N GLU A 69 -2.48 7.99 -20.00
CA GLU A 69 -2.10 8.40 -21.37
C GLU A 69 -0.60 8.30 -21.61
N THR A 70 0.20 8.67 -20.61
CA THR A 70 1.67 8.61 -20.70
C THR A 70 2.15 7.16 -20.74
N GLU A 71 1.62 6.30 -19.88
CA GLU A 71 2.05 4.90 -19.77
C GLU A 71 1.53 4.03 -20.92
N LEU A 72 0.33 4.32 -21.42
CA LEU A 72 -0.27 3.55 -22.52
C LEU A 72 -0.03 4.17 -23.91
N GLY A 73 0.55 5.37 -23.97
CA GLY A 73 1.00 6.00 -25.21
C GLY A 73 -0.11 6.52 -26.12
N ALA A 74 -1.34 6.66 -25.62
CA ALA A 74 -2.48 7.18 -26.39
C ALA A 74 -3.47 7.94 -25.49
N PRO A 75 -4.26 8.89 -26.04
CA PRO A 75 -5.34 9.56 -25.33
C PRO A 75 -6.37 8.57 -24.76
N VAL A 76 -6.94 8.90 -23.61
CA VAL A 76 -7.90 8.03 -22.90
C VAL A 76 -9.10 7.66 -23.78
N GLU A 77 -9.60 8.59 -24.61
CA GLU A 77 -10.72 8.39 -25.52
C GLU A 77 -10.43 7.37 -26.64
N GLN A 78 -9.15 7.17 -26.97
CA GLN A 78 -8.73 6.16 -27.95
C GLN A 78 -8.56 4.79 -27.30
N LEU A 79 -8.26 4.74 -26.00
CA LEU A 79 -8.02 3.51 -25.25
C LEU A 79 -9.32 2.92 -24.71
N PHE A 80 -10.23 3.79 -24.27
CA PHE A 80 -11.46 3.40 -23.58
C PHE A 80 -12.69 4.05 -24.24
N GLU A 81 -13.76 3.30 -24.33
CA GLU A 81 -15.07 3.83 -24.71
C GLU A 81 -15.67 4.68 -23.58
N GLU A 82 -15.37 4.30 -22.32
CA GLU A 82 -15.79 5.01 -21.12
C GLU A 82 -14.70 4.93 -20.04
N PHE A 83 -14.28 6.10 -19.54
CA PHE A 83 -13.37 6.20 -18.40
C PHE A 83 -14.00 7.16 -17.35
N PRO A 84 -14.37 6.67 -16.16
CA PRO A 84 -15.10 7.48 -15.18
C PRO A 84 -14.22 8.54 -14.53
N ASN A 85 -14.83 9.65 -14.08
CA ASN A 85 -14.14 10.73 -13.38
C ASN A 85 -13.82 10.39 -11.91
N VAL A 86 -14.49 9.36 -11.36
CA VAL A 86 -14.32 8.98 -9.96
C VAL A 86 -13.83 7.53 -9.89
N PRO A 87 -12.75 7.27 -9.16
CA PRO A 87 -12.29 5.90 -8.96
C PRO A 87 -13.28 5.10 -8.10
N VAL A 88 -13.35 3.80 -8.31
CA VAL A 88 -14.15 2.88 -7.49
C VAL A 88 -13.49 2.54 -6.17
N ALA A 89 -12.16 2.71 -6.09
CA ALA A 89 -11.37 2.54 -4.88
C ALA A 89 -10.11 3.41 -4.93
N ALA A 90 -9.67 3.88 -3.77
CA ALA A 90 -8.38 4.57 -3.62
C ALA A 90 -7.65 4.02 -2.40
N ALA A 91 -6.37 3.72 -2.58
CA ALA A 91 -5.51 3.09 -1.58
C ALA A 91 -4.19 3.85 -1.40
N SER A 92 -3.33 3.37 -0.52
CA SER A 92 -2.03 3.99 -0.22
C SER A 92 -1.14 4.15 -1.45
N LEU A 93 -1.13 3.16 -2.34
CA LEU A 93 -0.22 3.11 -3.49
C LEU A 93 -0.85 3.57 -4.81
N GLY A 94 -2.18 3.61 -4.91
CA GLY A 94 -2.87 3.95 -6.15
C GLY A 94 -4.37 4.07 -6.02
N GLN A 95 -5.05 4.18 -7.14
CA GLN A 95 -6.51 4.16 -7.22
C GLN A 95 -6.96 3.31 -8.39
N VAL A 96 -8.17 2.78 -8.33
CA VAL A 96 -8.73 1.87 -9.31
C VAL A 96 -9.95 2.49 -9.95
N TYR A 97 -10.01 2.44 -11.27
CA TYR A 97 -11.16 2.84 -12.07
C TYR A 97 -11.81 1.61 -12.70
N LYS A 98 -13.13 1.65 -12.83
CA LYS A 98 -13.87 0.68 -13.63
C LYS A 98 -14.13 1.32 -15.00
N ALA A 99 -13.29 1.01 -15.97
CA ALA A 99 -13.35 1.55 -17.32
C ALA A 99 -13.93 0.53 -18.31
N ARG A 100 -14.41 1.00 -19.46
CA ARG A 100 -14.93 0.15 -20.52
C ARG A 100 -14.06 0.29 -21.77
N LEU A 101 -13.52 -0.83 -22.23
CA LEU A 101 -12.79 -0.89 -23.49
C LEU A 101 -13.74 -0.78 -24.68
N HIS A 102 -13.23 -0.35 -25.82
CA HIS A 102 -13.94 -0.44 -27.07
C HIS A 102 -14.34 -1.92 -27.32
N GLY A 103 -15.62 -2.18 -27.60
CA GLY A 103 -16.17 -3.53 -27.71
C GLY A 103 -16.87 -4.06 -26.45
N GLN A 104 -17.18 -3.18 -25.51
CA GLN A 104 -18.03 -3.40 -24.33
C GLN A 104 -17.44 -4.29 -23.21
N HIS A 105 -16.14 -4.52 -23.19
CA HIS A 105 -15.49 -5.21 -22.05
C HIS A 105 -15.19 -4.24 -20.92
N TRP A 106 -15.66 -4.53 -19.71
CA TRP A 106 -15.31 -3.81 -18.50
C TRP A 106 -13.98 -4.30 -17.95
N VAL A 107 -13.14 -3.36 -17.55
CA VAL A 107 -11.82 -3.63 -16.98
C VAL A 107 -11.60 -2.79 -15.72
N ALA A 108 -10.78 -3.29 -14.81
CA ALA A 108 -10.23 -2.53 -13.70
C ALA A 108 -8.92 -1.88 -14.15
N VAL A 109 -8.85 -0.55 -14.10
CA VAL A 109 -7.63 0.21 -14.40
C VAL A 109 -7.04 0.71 -13.10
N LYS A 110 -5.94 0.10 -12.68
CA LYS A 110 -5.19 0.49 -11.48
C LYS A 110 -4.16 1.54 -11.87
N VAL A 111 -4.27 2.72 -11.28
CA VAL A 111 -3.40 3.87 -11.55
C VAL A 111 -2.56 4.16 -10.32
N GLN A 112 -1.25 4.12 -10.46
CA GLN A 112 -0.30 4.37 -9.38
C GLN A 112 -0.29 5.85 -8.98
N ARG A 113 -0.07 6.13 -7.68
CA ARG A 113 0.12 7.52 -7.23
C ARG A 113 1.35 8.13 -7.88
N PRO A 114 1.30 9.42 -8.26
CA PRO A 114 2.43 10.09 -8.88
C PRO A 114 3.66 10.11 -7.96
N ASN A 115 4.84 9.96 -8.55
CA ASN A 115 6.13 9.99 -7.86
C ASN A 115 6.28 8.95 -6.73
N LEU A 116 5.46 7.90 -6.71
CA LEU A 116 5.41 6.94 -5.62
C LEU A 116 6.77 6.28 -5.34
N ALA A 117 7.45 5.82 -6.37
CA ALA A 117 8.77 5.19 -6.22
C ALA A 117 9.81 6.12 -5.58
N PHE A 118 9.78 7.43 -5.90
CA PHE A 118 10.65 8.42 -5.29
C PHE A 118 10.30 8.62 -3.80
N ILE A 119 9.02 8.76 -3.49
CA ILE A 119 8.53 8.93 -2.11
C ILE A 119 8.94 7.73 -1.26
N LEU A 120 8.70 6.52 -1.76
CA LEU A 120 9.05 5.28 -1.04
C LEU A 120 10.55 5.17 -0.80
N ARG A 121 11.40 5.46 -1.80
CA ARG A 121 12.86 5.45 -1.63
C ARG A 121 13.31 6.40 -0.53
N ARG A 122 12.83 7.65 -0.57
CA ARG A 122 13.15 8.67 0.44
C ARG A 122 12.74 8.21 1.83
N ASP A 123 11.51 7.73 1.97
CA ASP A 123 10.92 7.36 3.25
C ASP A 123 11.57 6.08 3.82
N MET A 124 11.94 5.12 2.97
CA MET A 124 12.68 3.92 3.38
C MET A 124 14.08 4.25 3.90
N VAL A 125 14.79 5.21 3.28
CA VAL A 125 16.08 5.69 3.82
C VAL A 125 15.89 6.29 5.22
N LEU A 126 14.82 7.08 5.42
CA LEU A 126 14.51 7.66 6.72
C LEU A 126 14.18 6.57 7.76
N ILE A 127 13.30 5.65 7.43
CA ILE A 127 12.89 4.54 8.30
C ILE A 127 14.10 3.69 8.68
N ARG A 128 14.93 3.34 7.71
CA ARG A 128 16.15 2.55 7.94
C ARG A 128 17.14 3.28 8.87
N THR A 129 17.36 4.55 8.60
CA THR A 129 18.28 5.36 9.41
C THR A 129 17.79 5.48 10.85
N LEU A 130 16.52 5.83 11.04
CA LEU A 130 15.92 5.95 12.37
C LEU A 130 15.82 4.60 13.08
N GLY A 131 15.53 3.52 12.36
CA GLY A 131 15.46 2.18 12.90
C GLY A 131 16.81 1.69 13.40
N VAL A 132 17.87 1.85 12.62
CA VAL A 132 19.23 1.46 13.02
C VAL A 132 19.74 2.29 14.17
N LEU A 133 19.57 3.61 14.14
CA LEU A 133 19.97 4.51 15.23
C LEU A 133 19.16 4.29 16.51
N GLY A 134 17.89 3.96 16.39
CA GLY A 134 16.97 3.72 17.51
C GLY A 134 17.07 2.31 18.09
N ALA A 135 17.60 1.35 17.34
CA ALA A 135 17.68 -0.07 17.74
C ALA A 135 18.24 -0.30 19.16
N PRO A 136 19.33 0.39 19.60
CA PRO A 136 19.85 0.21 20.95
C PRO A 136 18.94 0.64 22.08
N PHE A 137 17.94 1.49 21.77
CA PHE A 137 16.99 2.03 22.74
C PHE A 137 15.66 1.28 22.76
N LEU A 138 15.44 0.38 21.79
CA LEU A 138 14.21 -0.39 21.70
C LEU A 138 14.41 -1.75 22.39
N PRO A 139 13.55 -2.14 23.32
CA PRO A 139 13.61 -3.45 24.00
C PRO A 139 13.08 -4.56 23.08
N LEU A 140 13.54 -4.58 21.83
CA LEU A 140 13.10 -5.54 20.82
C LEU A 140 14.12 -6.69 20.77
N ASN A 141 13.67 -7.88 21.14
CA ASN A 141 14.45 -9.11 20.99
C ASN A 141 13.95 -9.88 19.75
N LEU A 142 14.30 -9.36 18.56
CA LEU A 142 13.74 -9.81 17.28
C LEU A 142 14.42 -11.05 16.71
N GLY A 143 15.52 -11.52 17.33
CA GLY A 143 16.34 -12.61 16.79
C GLY A 143 17.11 -12.28 15.51
N PHE A 144 16.75 -11.18 14.83
CA PHE A 144 17.38 -10.62 13.63
C PHE A 144 17.67 -9.14 13.83
N GLY A 145 18.61 -8.59 13.05
CA GLY A 145 18.88 -7.15 13.05
C GLY A 145 17.66 -6.36 12.56
N LEU A 146 17.26 -5.31 13.26
CA LEU A 146 16.16 -4.44 12.83
C LEU A 146 16.37 -3.89 11.41
N GLY A 147 17.62 -3.64 11.02
CA GLY A 147 17.97 -3.21 9.67
C GLY A 147 17.59 -4.25 8.60
N GLU A 148 17.80 -5.54 8.87
CA GLU A 148 17.47 -6.63 7.94
C GLU A 148 15.94 -6.74 7.74
N ILE A 149 15.17 -6.56 8.81
CA ILE A 149 13.70 -6.56 8.75
C ILE A 149 13.19 -5.37 7.91
N ILE A 150 13.80 -4.19 8.09
CA ILE A 150 13.46 -3.00 7.32
C ILE A 150 13.84 -3.17 5.85
N ASP A 151 14.99 -3.76 5.56
CA ASP A 151 15.46 -4.01 4.20
C ASP A 151 14.54 -5.03 3.47
N GLU A 152 14.08 -6.07 4.18
CA GLU A 152 13.11 -7.05 3.66
C GLU A 152 11.75 -6.40 3.38
N PHE A 153 11.25 -5.61 4.32
CA PHE A 153 10.03 -4.83 4.13
C PHE A 153 10.13 -3.91 2.91
N GLY A 154 11.28 -3.23 2.76
CA GLY A 154 11.53 -2.36 1.61
C GLY A 154 11.46 -3.11 0.29
N ARG A 155 12.08 -4.30 0.19
CA ARG A 155 11.99 -5.15 -1.00
C ARG A 155 10.54 -5.50 -1.35
N SER A 156 9.79 -6.02 -0.39
CA SER A 156 8.38 -6.36 -0.58
C SER A 156 7.54 -5.15 -1.02
N LEU A 157 7.81 -3.97 -0.46
CA LEU A 157 7.11 -2.73 -0.82
C LEU A 157 7.42 -2.29 -2.26
N PHE A 158 8.67 -2.44 -2.71
CA PHE A 158 9.04 -2.12 -4.10
C PHE A 158 8.50 -3.14 -5.11
N GLU A 159 8.38 -4.41 -4.74
CA GLU A 159 7.71 -5.44 -5.55
C GLU A 159 6.21 -5.13 -5.71
N GLU A 160 5.55 -4.64 -4.64
CA GLU A 160 4.11 -4.29 -4.67
C GLU A 160 3.79 -3.09 -5.59
N ILE A 161 4.75 -2.20 -5.81
CA ILE A 161 4.57 -1.06 -6.74
C ILE A 161 5.01 -1.37 -8.18
N ASP A 162 5.60 -2.51 -8.42
CA ASP A 162 5.96 -2.99 -9.75
C ASP A 162 4.76 -3.73 -10.37
N TYR A 163 3.97 -3.00 -11.14
CA TYR A 163 2.77 -3.55 -11.79
C TYR A 163 3.10 -4.56 -12.91
N TYR A 164 4.33 -4.59 -13.42
CA TYR A 164 4.76 -5.66 -14.34
C TYR A 164 4.86 -6.99 -13.60
N CYS A 165 5.43 -7.00 -12.39
CA CYS A 165 5.44 -8.21 -11.54
C CYS A 165 4.01 -8.67 -11.20
N GLU A 166 3.09 -7.74 -10.96
CA GLU A 166 1.68 -8.05 -10.67
C GLU A 166 1.00 -8.68 -11.90
N ALA A 167 1.25 -8.15 -13.10
CA ALA A 167 0.73 -8.69 -14.36
C ALA A 167 1.29 -10.08 -14.66
N ASP A 168 2.60 -10.28 -14.57
CA ASP A 168 3.25 -11.57 -14.77
C ASP A 168 2.69 -12.64 -13.80
N ASN A 169 2.45 -12.28 -12.54
CA ASN A 169 1.85 -13.18 -11.57
C ASN A 169 0.40 -13.52 -11.93
N ALA A 170 -0.39 -12.57 -12.41
CA ALA A 170 -1.75 -12.81 -12.88
C ALA A 170 -1.79 -13.74 -14.10
N GLU A 171 -0.90 -13.54 -15.09
CA GLU A 171 -0.78 -14.42 -16.26
C GLU A 171 -0.37 -15.84 -15.87
N ARG A 172 0.61 -15.98 -14.97
CA ARG A 172 1.03 -17.30 -14.44
C ARG A 172 -0.10 -17.99 -13.69
N PHE A 173 -0.85 -17.25 -12.86
CA PHE A 173 -2.02 -17.79 -12.16
C PHE A 173 -3.08 -18.26 -13.17
N SER A 174 -3.43 -17.44 -14.14
CA SER A 174 -4.38 -17.79 -15.20
C SER A 174 -3.96 -19.06 -15.95
N ALA A 175 -2.68 -19.18 -16.31
CA ALA A 175 -2.15 -20.37 -16.98
C ALA A 175 -2.21 -21.63 -16.11
N LEU A 176 -1.92 -21.51 -14.80
CA LEU A 176 -1.98 -22.63 -13.86
C LEU A 176 -3.39 -23.17 -13.64
N PHE A 177 -4.39 -22.32 -13.76
CA PHE A 177 -5.80 -22.64 -13.49
C PHE A 177 -6.67 -22.65 -14.76
N ALA A 178 -6.06 -22.64 -15.96
CA ALA A 178 -6.78 -22.58 -17.24
C ALA A 178 -7.82 -23.70 -17.41
N ASP A 179 -7.53 -24.88 -16.85
CA ASP A 179 -8.43 -26.05 -16.94
C ASP A 179 -9.39 -26.17 -15.74
N ASN A 180 -9.39 -25.21 -14.81
CA ASN A 180 -10.23 -25.26 -13.62
C ASN A 180 -11.50 -24.41 -13.81
N PRO A 181 -12.68 -25.03 -13.96
CA PRO A 181 -13.93 -24.30 -14.21
C PRO A 181 -14.41 -23.44 -13.03
N ALA A 182 -13.78 -23.53 -11.85
CA ALA A 182 -14.09 -22.69 -10.69
C ALA A 182 -13.29 -21.37 -10.68
N VAL A 183 -12.35 -21.20 -11.61
CA VAL A 183 -11.52 -20.00 -11.75
C VAL A 183 -11.78 -19.40 -13.13
N THR A 184 -12.35 -18.20 -13.16
CA THR A 184 -12.65 -17.43 -14.38
C THR A 184 -11.95 -16.11 -14.36
#